data_a692dba4afc1f73df25949e04ce3789d
#
_entry.id   a692dba4afc1f73df25949e04ce3789d
#
_cell.length_a   1.000
_cell.length_b   1.000
_cell.length_c   1.000
_cell.angle_alpha   90.00
_cell.angle_beta   90.00
_cell.angle_gamma   90.00
#
_symmetry.space_group_name_H-M   'P 1'
#
loop_
_entity.id
_entity.type
_entity.pdbx_description
1 polymer ?
#
loop_
_entity_poly.entity_id
_entity_poly.type
_entity_poly.pdbx_seq_one_letter_code
_entity_poly.pdbx_strand_id
1 'polypeptide(L)' 'MSWTWRLEDAHGTPVTGAASPTHSNQSDAESWIGEAWRELREAGVAQATLLDGSTVVYGPMSLSEQ' A
#
# COMPACT_ATOMS: atom_id res chain seq x y z
N MET A 1 3.09 -16.53 -5.85
CA MET A 1 2.44 -15.80 -4.77
C MET A 1 2.37 -14.34 -5.13
N SER A 2 1.30 -13.68 -4.75
CA SER A 2 1.05 -12.31 -5.15
C SER A 2 1.29 -11.37 -3.98
N TRP A 3 2.12 -10.38 -4.18
CA TRP A 3 2.39 -9.36 -3.18
C TRP A 3 1.66 -8.09 -3.59
N THR A 4 0.79 -7.60 -2.71
CA THR A 4 0.00 -6.41 -3.00
C THR A 4 -0.05 -5.51 -1.77
N TRP A 5 -0.51 -4.28 -1.99
CA TRP A 5 -0.71 -3.33 -0.91
C TRP A 5 -2.20 -3.06 -0.74
N ARG A 6 -2.67 -3.12 0.49
CA ARG A 6 -4.02 -2.65 0.82
C ARG A 6 -3.91 -1.16 1.13
N LEU A 7 -4.59 -0.35 0.34
CA LEU A 7 -4.50 1.11 0.41
C LEU A 7 -5.75 1.65 1.08
N GLU A 8 -5.56 2.35 2.20
CA GLU A 8 -6.67 2.79 3.04
C GLU A 8 -6.48 4.26 3.41
N ASP A 9 -7.58 4.92 3.74
CA ASP A 9 -7.52 6.30 4.25
C ASP A 9 -7.22 6.29 5.76
N ALA A 10 -7.25 7.48 6.38
CA ALA A 10 -6.90 7.60 7.78
C ALA A 10 -7.88 6.88 8.72
N HIS A 11 -9.05 6.53 8.22
CA HIS A 11 -10.06 5.83 9.01
C HIS A 11 -10.03 4.32 8.79
N GLY A 12 -9.10 3.83 7.95
CA GLY A 12 -9.02 2.42 7.66
C GLY A 12 -9.97 1.95 6.58
N THR A 13 -10.58 2.88 5.85
CA THR A 13 -11.50 2.57 4.77
C THR A 13 -10.73 2.44 3.46
N PRO A 14 -10.96 1.36 2.67
CA PRO A 14 -10.26 1.23 1.40
C PRO A 14 -10.52 2.40 0.47
N VAL A 15 -9.45 2.88 -0.18
CA VAL A 15 -9.54 4.01 -1.09
C VAL A 15 -9.83 3.47 -2.48
N THR A 16 -10.97 3.87 -3.06
CA THR A 16 -11.41 3.33 -4.34
C THR A 16 -10.68 3.95 -5.53
N GLY A 17 -10.09 5.12 -5.35
CA GLY A 17 -9.35 5.79 -6.42
C GLY A 17 -7.92 5.36 -6.59
N ALA A 18 -7.46 4.39 -5.81
CA ALA A 18 -6.08 3.95 -5.84
C ALA A 18 -6.03 2.43 -5.75
N ALA A 19 -5.05 1.83 -6.43
CA ALA A 19 -4.90 0.39 -6.42
C ALA A 19 -3.43 0.03 -6.55
N SER A 20 -3.03 -1.05 -5.90
CA SER A 20 -1.69 -1.58 -5.97
C SER A 20 -1.60 -2.62 -7.08
N PRO A 21 -0.57 -2.55 -7.92
CA PRO A 21 -0.32 -3.68 -8.83
C PRO A 21 0.13 -4.89 -8.04
N THR A 22 0.12 -6.05 -8.69
CA THR A 22 0.63 -7.27 -8.11
C THR A 22 2.13 -7.32 -8.31
N HIS A 23 2.85 -7.65 -7.26
CA HIS A 23 4.31 -7.75 -7.31
C HIS A 23 4.73 -9.21 -7.14
N SER A 24 5.90 -9.56 -7.65
CA SER A 24 6.37 -10.94 -7.60
C SER A 24 7.12 -11.27 -6.31
N ASN A 25 7.55 -10.25 -5.55
CA ASN A 25 8.25 -10.47 -4.29
C ASN A 25 8.12 -9.22 -3.41
N GLN A 26 8.58 -9.36 -2.17
CA GLN A 26 8.47 -8.27 -1.20
C GLN A 26 9.32 -7.07 -1.59
N SER A 27 10.51 -7.33 -2.13
CA SER A 27 11.42 -6.25 -2.51
C SER A 27 10.79 -5.36 -3.57
N ASP A 28 10.16 -5.96 -4.58
CA ASP A 28 9.46 -5.20 -5.62
C ASP A 28 8.30 -4.40 -5.04
N ALA A 29 7.56 -5.02 -4.12
CA ALA A 29 6.43 -4.34 -3.49
C ALA A 29 6.90 -3.11 -2.70
N GLU A 30 8.00 -3.25 -1.97
CA GLU A 30 8.53 -2.14 -1.19
C GLU A 30 9.09 -1.04 -2.06
N SER A 31 9.72 -1.40 -3.17
CA SER A 31 10.21 -0.40 -4.13
C SER A 31 9.05 0.40 -4.72
N TRP A 32 7.96 -0.30 -5.04
CA TRP A 32 6.80 0.36 -5.61
C TRP A 32 6.20 1.40 -4.65
N ILE A 33 6.00 1.00 -3.38
CA ILE A 33 5.39 1.92 -2.42
C ILE A 33 6.30 3.12 -2.15
N GLY A 34 7.62 2.90 -2.20
CA GLY A 34 8.57 3.98 -2.00
C GLY A 34 8.56 5.00 -3.12
N GLU A 35 8.09 4.62 -4.31
CA GLU A 35 8.00 5.54 -5.44
C GLU A 35 6.60 6.11 -5.58
N ALA A 36 5.57 5.37 -5.18
CA ALA A 36 4.19 5.75 -5.42
C ALA A 36 3.54 6.46 -4.24
N TRP A 37 4.18 6.49 -3.06
CA TRP A 37 3.52 6.96 -1.84
C TRP A 37 2.99 8.38 -1.97
N ARG A 38 3.69 9.24 -2.70
CA ARG A 38 3.28 10.63 -2.83
C ARG A 38 1.99 10.74 -3.65
N GLU A 39 1.92 10.02 -4.76
CA GLU A 39 0.71 9.99 -5.56
C GLU A 39 -0.45 9.37 -4.81
N LEU A 40 -0.16 8.34 -4.02
CA LEU A 40 -1.18 7.69 -3.22
C LEU A 40 -1.75 8.64 -2.18
N ARG A 41 -0.89 9.43 -1.54
CA ARG A 41 -1.36 10.44 -0.59
C ARG A 41 -2.29 11.44 -1.26
N GLU A 42 -1.95 11.86 -2.47
CA GLU A 42 -2.79 12.80 -3.21
C GLU A 42 -4.14 12.20 -3.58
N ALA A 43 -4.18 10.88 -3.71
CA ALA A 43 -5.43 10.17 -4.00
C ALA A 43 -6.25 9.88 -2.74
N GLY A 44 -5.75 10.24 -1.57
CA GLY A 44 -6.47 10.06 -0.32
C GLY A 44 -6.00 8.88 0.51
N VAL A 45 -4.94 8.19 0.08
CA VAL A 45 -4.39 7.05 0.83
C VAL A 45 -3.54 7.58 1.98
N ALA A 46 -3.86 7.16 3.20
CA ALA A 46 -3.12 7.58 4.38
C ALA A 46 -2.27 6.45 4.95
N GLN A 47 -2.59 5.21 4.62
CA GLN A 47 -1.87 4.06 5.15
C GLN A 47 -1.91 2.90 4.18
N ALA A 48 -0.92 2.02 4.28
CA ALA A 48 -0.80 0.87 3.39
C ALA A 48 -0.39 -0.35 4.19
N THR A 49 -0.97 -1.50 3.85
CA THR A 49 -0.67 -2.78 4.48
C THR A 49 -0.15 -3.73 3.41
N LEU A 50 0.98 -4.37 3.67
CA LEU A 50 1.57 -5.31 2.72
C LEU A 50 0.97 -6.69 2.92
N LEU A 51 0.52 -7.28 1.82
CA LEU A 51 -0.11 -8.60 1.81
C LEU A 51 0.67 -9.55 0.92
N ASP A 52 0.80 -10.79 1.37
CA ASP A 52 1.29 -11.90 0.56
C ASP A 52 0.10 -12.80 0.32
N GLY A 53 -0.51 -12.67 -0.86
CA GLY A 53 -1.80 -13.29 -1.11
C GLY A 53 -2.85 -12.66 -0.21
N SER A 54 -3.42 -13.44 0.70
CA SER A 54 -4.38 -12.93 1.66
C SER A 54 -3.79 -12.78 3.06
N THR A 55 -2.47 -13.01 3.20
CA THR A 55 -1.80 -12.96 4.50
C THR A 55 -1.19 -11.58 4.70
N VAL A 56 -1.51 -10.95 5.83
CA VAL A 56 -0.90 -9.67 6.19
C VAL A 56 0.54 -9.92 6.61
N VAL A 57 1.48 -9.28 5.89
CA VAL A 57 2.90 -9.39 6.22
C VAL A 57 3.25 -8.35 7.28
N TYR A 58 2.87 -7.09 7.05
CA TYR A 58 3.00 -6.04 8.05
C TYR A 58 2.13 -4.87 7.67
N GLY A 59 1.92 -3.98 8.63
CA GLY A 59 1.16 -2.76 8.45
C GLY A 59 -0.01 -2.71 9.42
N PRO A 60 -0.84 -1.68 9.30
CA PRO A 60 -0.76 -0.61 8.31
C PRO A 60 0.39 0.36 8.60
N MET A 61 0.99 0.84 7.54
CA MET A 61 2.12 1.74 7.58
C MET A 61 1.64 3.11 7.12
N SER A 62 1.94 4.14 7.92
CA SER A 62 1.54 5.49 7.56
C SER A 62 2.31 5.98 6.35
N LEU A 63 1.62 6.66 5.44
CA LEU A 63 2.25 7.30 4.29
C LEU A 63 2.52 8.77 4.55
N SER A 64 2.37 9.21 5.79
CA SER A 64 2.61 10.60 6.14
C SER A 64 4.06 10.97 5.94
N GLU A 65 4.27 12.16 5.42
CA GLU A 65 5.60 12.72 5.28
C GLU A 65 6.06 13.23 6.63
N GLN A 66 7.29 12.93 6.98
CA GLN A 66 7.86 13.38 8.25
C GLN A 66 8.58 14.68 8.12
#